data_aef89b97b18a58c769154d74ee80fa9a
#
_entry.id   aef89b97b18a58c769154d74ee80fa9a
#
_cell.length_a   1.000
_cell.length_b   1.000
_cell.length_c   1.000
_cell.angle_alpha   90.00
_cell.angle_beta   90.00
_cell.angle_gamma   90.00
#
_symmetry.space_group_name_H-M   'P 1'
#
loop_
_entity.id
_entity.type
_entity.pdbx_description
1 polymer ?
#
loop_
_entity_poly.entity_id
_entity_poly.type
_entity_poly.pdbx_seq_one_letter_code
_entity_poly.pdbx_strand_id
1 'polypeptide(L)'
;MTYGQAARAFPALAADSGIVAQSRLVWVLTVYFPRPVTFDPGWGPPSAPTTMTISAMSEVLDAATGTVTDECDGCAVIPRSG
;
A
#
# COMPACT_ATOMS: atom_id res chain seq x y z
N MET A 1 1.64 12.90 -7.55
CA MET A 1 1.13 13.77 -6.47
C MET A 1 2.16 13.92 -5.36
N THR A 2 1.94 14.85 -4.45
CA THR A 2 2.75 14.94 -3.24
C THR A 2 2.29 13.88 -2.22
N TYR A 3 3.17 13.54 -1.27
CA TYR A 3 2.81 12.63 -0.19
C TYR A 3 1.63 13.17 0.65
N GLY A 4 1.62 14.47 0.91
CA GLY A 4 0.51 15.10 1.63
C GLY A 4 -0.83 14.96 0.90
N GLN A 5 -0.83 15.05 -0.42
CA GLN A 5 -2.03 14.81 -1.23
C GLN A 5 -2.46 13.35 -1.15
N ALA A 6 -1.49 12.41 -1.20
CA ALA A 6 -1.78 10.99 -1.08
C ALA A 6 -2.36 10.64 0.30
N ALA A 7 -1.81 11.23 1.36
CA ALA A 7 -2.31 11.01 2.72
C ALA A 7 -3.76 11.50 2.90
N ARG A 8 -4.10 12.62 2.26
CA ARG A 8 -5.47 13.15 2.30
C ARG A 8 -6.44 12.35 1.42
N ALA A 9 -5.99 11.93 0.24
CA ALA A 9 -6.84 11.20 -0.71
C ALA A 9 -7.01 9.72 -0.33
N PHE A 10 -5.98 9.13 0.25
CA PHE A 10 -5.92 7.69 0.55
C PHE A 10 -5.45 7.43 1.98
N PRO A 11 -6.23 7.84 2.99
CA PRO A 11 -5.80 7.73 4.38
C PRO A 11 -5.62 6.29 4.86
N ALA A 12 -6.25 5.32 4.20
CA ALA A 12 -6.06 3.91 4.52
C ALA A 12 -4.70 3.37 4.05
N LEU A 13 -4.07 4.04 3.08
CA LEU A 13 -2.80 3.64 2.51
C LEU A 13 -1.65 4.49 3.06
N ALA A 14 -1.75 5.80 2.93
CA ALA A 14 -0.70 6.73 3.31
C ALA A 14 -0.97 7.29 4.71
N ALA A 15 -0.35 6.69 5.71
CA ALA A 15 -0.44 7.19 7.08
C ALA A 15 0.51 8.37 7.24
N ASP A 16 -0.01 9.56 7.48
CA ASP A 16 0.80 10.75 7.71
C ASP A 16 1.51 10.64 9.07
N SER A 17 2.62 9.91 9.08
CA SER A 17 3.40 9.65 10.30
C SER A 17 4.46 10.72 10.57
N GLY A 18 4.62 11.69 9.67
CA GLY A 18 5.67 12.71 9.74
C GLY A 18 7.05 12.21 9.33
N ILE A 19 7.19 10.93 8.94
CA ILE A 19 8.47 10.36 8.51
C ILE A 19 8.79 10.80 7.08
N VAL A 20 7.77 10.90 6.23
CA VAL A 20 7.92 11.34 4.85
C VAL A 20 7.46 12.79 4.74
N ALA A 21 8.30 13.63 4.12
CA ALA A 21 7.95 15.03 3.90
C ALA A 21 6.69 15.15 3.02
N GLN A 22 5.74 15.97 3.42
CA GLN A 22 4.46 16.12 2.70
C GLN A 22 4.62 16.67 1.29
N SER A 23 5.69 17.41 1.01
CA SER A 23 5.99 17.96 -0.32
C SER A 23 6.68 16.95 -1.24
N ARG A 24 7.05 15.77 -0.74
CA ARG A 24 7.74 14.75 -1.52
C ARG A 24 6.81 14.21 -2.62
N LEU A 25 7.31 14.15 -3.85
CA LEU A 25 6.55 13.57 -4.95
C LEU A 25 6.54 12.05 -4.85
N VAL A 26 5.36 11.46 -5.00
CA VAL A 26 5.15 10.02 -4.90
C VAL A 26 4.26 9.51 -6.02
N TRP A 27 4.38 8.21 -6.27
CA TRP A 27 3.44 7.44 -7.09
C TRP A 27 2.53 6.67 -6.15
N VAL A 28 1.24 6.62 -6.48
CA VAL A 28 0.29 5.74 -5.81
C VAL A 28 -0.13 4.69 -6.82
N LEU A 29 0.12 3.43 -6.50
CA LEU A 29 -0.14 2.30 -7.38
C LEU A 29 -1.10 1.32 -6.73
N THR A 30 -1.99 0.73 -7.53
CA THR A 30 -2.77 -0.43 -7.13
C THR A 30 -2.50 -1.55 -8.12
N VAL A 31 -2.14 -2.71 -7.59
CA VAL A 31 -1.90 -3.92 -8.37
C VAL A 31 -3.08 -4.87 -8.14
N TYR A 32 -3.70 -5.31 -9.22
CA TYR A 32 -4.76 -6.32 -9.18
C TYR A 32 -4.18 -7.65 -9.63
N PHE A 33 -4.28 -8.67 -8.77
CA PHE A 33 -3.78 -9.98 -9.11
C PHE A 33 -4.78 -10.73 -9.99
N PRO A 34 -4.32 -11.47 -11.01
CA PRO A 34 -5.23 -12.27 -11.84
C PRO A 34 -5.92 -13.39 -11.06
N ARG A 35 -5.29 -13.84 -9.97
CA ARG A 35 -5.84 -14.81 -9.01
C ARG A 35 -5.51 -14.38 -7.60
N PRO A 36 -6.40 -14.66 -6.63
CA PRO A 36 -6.09 -14.37 -5.22
C PRO A 36 -4.79 -15.05 -4.79
N VAL A 37 -4.00 -14.32 -4.01
CA VAL A 37 -2.71 -14.80 -3.49
C VAL A 37 -2.85 -14.98 -1.98
N THR A 38 -2.48 -16.16 -1.49
CA THR A 38 -2.46 -16.47 -0.06
C THR A 38 -1.02 -16.51 0.44
N PHE A 39 -0.74 -15.80 1.50
CA PHE A 39 0.60 -15.73 2.07
C PHE A 39 0.54 -15.53 3.58
N ASP A 40 1.67 -15.81 4.24
CA ASP A 40 1.85 -15.52 5.67
C ASP A 40 2.53 -14.14 5.76
N PRO A 41 1.86 -13.13 6.34
CA PRO A 41 2.44 -11.79 6.45
C PRO A 41 3.56 -11.71 7.49
N GLY A 42 3.83 -12.79 8.24
CA GLY A 42 4.92 -12.83 9.19
C GLY A 42 4.63 -12.16 10.52
N TRP A 43 3.37 -11.76 10.78
CA TRP A 43 2.94 -11.22 12.06
C TRP A 43 1.82 -12.08 12.65
N GLY A 44 1.72 -12.09 13.95
CA GLY A 44 0.79 -12.95 14.70
C GLY A 44 1.53 -13.95 15.58
N PRO A 45 0.82 -14.62 16.49
CA PRO A 45 1.45 -15.58 17.40
C PRO A 45 1.92 -16.84 16.63
N PRO A 46 3.11 -17.36 16.94
CA PRO A 46 3.63 -18.57 16.26
C PRO A 46 2.73 -19.80 16.42
N SER A 47 1.95 -19.85 17.51
CA SER A 47 1.02 -20.96 17.78
C SER A 47 -0.23 -20.93 16.91
N ALA A 48 -0.51 -19.82 16.23
CA ALA A 48 -1.67 -19.64 15.38
C ALA A 48 -1.22 -18.93 14.09
N PRO A 49 -0.57 -19.64 13.16
CA PRO A 49 -0.13 -19.04 11.92
C PRO A 49 -1.32 -18.47 11.16
N THR A 50 -1.27 -17.18 10.88
CA THR A 50 -2.33 -16.46 10.20
C THR A 50 -1.94 -16.30 8.74
N THR A 51 -2.71 -16.88 7.84
CA THR A 51 -2.55 -16.61 6.42
C THR A 51 -3.49 -15.51 5.99
N MET A 52 -3.10 -14.79 4.97
CA MET A 52 -3.86 -13.69 4.39
C MET A 52 -4.04 -13.96 2.91
N THR A 53 -5.28 -13.82 2.44
CA THR A 53 -5.60 -13.97 1.01
C THR A 53 -6.01 -12.62 0.47
N ILE A 54 -5.32 -12.15 -0.56
CA ILE A 54 -5.58 -10.86 -1.18
C ILE A 54 -5.72 -11.00 -2.69
N SER A 55 -6.52 -10.12 -3.28
CA SER A 55 -6.69 -10.03 -4.73
C SER A 55 -6.13 -8.72 -5.29
N ALA A 56 -5.73 -7.81 -4.44
CA ALA A 56 -5.12 -6.53 -4.81
C ALA A 56 -4.21 -6.04 -3.70
N MET A 57 -3.32 -5.13 -4.05
CA MET A 57 -2.51 -4.39 -3.08
C MET A 57 -2.26 -2.98 -3.60
N SER A 58 -2.02 -2.05 -2.70
CA SER A 58 -1.70 -0.67 -3.04
C SER A 58 -0.40 -0.25 -2.36
N GLU A 59 0.36 0.60 -3.03
CA GLU A 59 1.65 1.09 -2.55
C GLU A 59 1.80 2.57 -2.84
N VAL A 60 2.56 3.24 -1.98
CA VAL A 60 3.09 4.58 -2.23
C VAL A 60 4.59 4.45 -2.44
N LEU A 61 5.09 4.96 -3.56
CA LEU A 61 6.50 4.92 -3.91
C LEU A 61 7.05 6.33 -4.04
N ASP A 62 8.25 6.54 -3.52
CA ASP A 62 8.99 7.78 -3.76
C ASP A 62 9.28 7.92 -5.25
N ALA A 63 8.87 9.02 -5.87
CA ALA A 63 9.00 9.23 -7.31
C ALA A 63 10.46 9.38 -7.76
N ALA A 64 11.35 9.80 -6.86
CA ALA A 64 12.75 9.99 -7.19
C ALA A 64 13.58 8.70 -7.06
N THR A 65 13.25 7.86 -6.08
CA THR A 65 14.07 6.68 -5.74
C THR A 65 13.38 5.35 -6.05
N GLY A 66 12.04 5.34 -6.19
CA GLY A 66 11.27 4.11 -6.32
C GLY A 66 11.08 3.35 -5.01
N THR A 67 11.54 3.92 -3.89
CA THR A 67 11.40 3.28 -2.59
C THR A 67 9.95 3.28 -2.15
N VAL A 68 9.46 2.13 -1.68
CA VAL A 68 8.11 2.00 -1.10
C VAL A 68 8.09 2.67 0.27
N THR A 69 7.19 3.63 0.46
CA THR A 69 7.02 4.31 1.75
C THR A 69 5.85 3.76 2.54
N ASP A 70 4.82 3.30 1.85
CA ASP A 70 3.61 2.74 2.46
C ASP A 70 3.10 1.61 1.58
N GLU A 71 2.49 0.61 2.21
CA GLU A 71 1.90 -0.53 1.53
C GLU A 71 0.64 -0.96 2.26
N CYS A 72 -0.39 -1.31 1.50
CA CYS A 72 -1.62 -1.86 2.06
C CYS A 72 -2.00 -3.12 1.30
N ASP A 73 -1.81 -4.27 1.94
CA ASP A 73 -2.18 -5.56 1.39
C ASP A 73 -3.70 -5.73 1.44
N GLY A 74 -4.30 -6.04 0.31
CA GLY A 74 -5.75 -6.19 0.19
C GLY A 74 -6.49 -4.88 -0.08
N CYS A 75 -5.80 -3.75 -0.15
CA CYS A 75 -6.40 -2.46 -0.46
C CYS A 75 -6.33 -2.18 -1.96
N ALA A 76 -7.44 -1.72 -2.53
CA ALA A 76 -7.51 -1.29 -3.92
C ALA A 76 -7.95 0.18 -3.94
N VAL A 77 -6.99 1.10 -3.72
CA VAL A 77 -7.32 2.54 -3.60
C VAL A 77 -7.53 3.21 -4.97
N ILE A 78 -6.95 2.64 -6.03
CA ILE A 78 -7.19 3.09 -7.39
C ILE A 78 -8.15 2.10 -8.05
N PRO A 79 -9.34 2.55 -8.50
CA PRO A 79 -10.31 1.65 -9.11
C PRO A 79 -9.76 0.97 -10.36
N ARG A 80 -10.16 -0.29 -10.57
CA ARG A 80 -9.82 -1.02 -11.77
C ARG A 80 -10.49 -0.35 -12.97
N SER A 81 -9.69 0.02 -13.96
CA SER A 81 -10.19 0.58 -15.20
C SER A 81 -10.60 -0.58 -16.13
N GLY A 82 -11.72 -0.45 -16.71
CA GLY A 82 -12.18 -1.44 -17.68
C GLY A 82 -13.61 -1.61 -17.78
#